data_bf7c98be9a666a5e99a2061b832ef114
#
_entry.id   bf7c98be9a666a5e99a2061b832ef114
#
_cell.length_a   1.000
_cell.length_b   1.000
_cell.length_c   1.000
_cell.angle_alpha   90.00
_cell.angle_beta   90.00
_cell.angle_gamma   90.00
#
_symmetry.space_group_name_H-M   'P 1'
#
loop_
_entity.id
_entity.type
_entity.pdbx_description
1 polymer ?
#
loop_
_entity_poly.entity_id
_entity_poly.type
_entity_poly.pdbx_seq_one_letter_code
_entity_poly.pdbx_strand_id
1 'polypeptide(L)'
;MFEKAEDQAVPAVSFFDPALKEVRRRVFYQWSRTVSILCIFVLGVLSIFWGMQYSTESKLTELKVWVVDFDGQTDDYRTSSPLVGPAVIKKTQEFINSPDLHLGYIIKNASTFDNDPWVVRQAVYDEHAYAAVIINPNATSLLRAATTQHNASYDPTGAIQTITITARDQNTYYSYILPDLSLFQSAVLASFGPQWVQNLITNTKNLTAIPPQALNPAIGFTTIDLRPFTPAVAAPAVTIGLIYLIIIAFFNFPFLMPIHAQLIKPSPSNPPLKIPQWLIWRVCSNIAAYFFLSFFYSLVSLAFGIPFTNSPAPDTLSAENANAYGRGSFVVFWMLNWVGMAALGFPCENMAMVLGFPWSSFFLIFWVITNVATGFYAVELASVFYRWGYAWPLHRIVEALRTILFGTHSRIGVDFAVLFIWIAVSIAFFPAASSIMRWKMKRGWA
;
A
#
# COMPACT_ATOMS: atom_id res chain seq x y z
N MET A 1 63.83 -4.30 -34.28
CA MET A 1 63.30 -5.53 -34.89
C MET A 1 62.62 -6.29 -33.78
N PHE A 2 61.38 -5.97 -33.54
CA PHE A 2 60.54 -6.71 -32.57
C PHE A 2 59.61 -7.61 -33.36
N GLU A 3 59.94 -8.91 -33.36
CA GLU A 3 59.16 -9.98 -33.95
C GLU A 3 57.85 -10.07 -33.16
N LYS A 4 56.74 -9.69 -33.78
CA LYS A 4 55.40 -10.00 -33.28
C LYS A 4 55.26 -11.51 -33.28
N ALA A 5 55.25 -12.14 -32.08
CA ALA A 5 54.74 -13.51 -31.93
C ALA A 5 53.31 -13.49 -32.46
N GLU A 6 53.05 -14.07 -33.61
CA GLU A 6 51.72 -14.42 -34.10
C GLU A 6 51.08 -15.38 -33.09
N ASP A 7 50.08 -14.88 -32.38
CA ASP A 7 49.21 -15.66 -31.51
C ASP A 7 48.52 -16.69 -32.43
N GLN A 8 49.09 -17.91 -32.55
CA GLN A 8 48.48 -18.97 -33.33
C GLN A 8 47.13 -19.30 -32.68
N ALA A 9 46.07 -18.78 -33.27
CA ALA A 9 44.70 -19.05 -32.83
C ALA A 9 44.49 -20.56 -32.84
N VAL A 10 44.38 -21.14 -31.65
CA VAL A 10 44.06 -22.56 -31.48
C VAL A 10 42.75 -22.84 -32.20
N PRO A 11 42.68 -23.79 -33.17
CA PRO A 11 41.46 -24.04 -33.92
C PRO A 11 40.32 -24.47 -33.03
N ALA A 12 39.12 -23.90 -33.26
CA ALA A 12 37.92 -24.25 -32.55
C ALA A 12 37.56 -25.72 -32.79
N VAL A 13 37.21 -26.43 -31.74
CA VAL A 13 36.84 -27.86 -31.76
C VAL A 13 35.35 -28.08 -31.47
N SER A 14 34.81 -29.24 -31.87
CA SER A 14 33.43 -29.59 -31.58
C SER A 14 33.18 -29.72 -30.08
N PHE A 15 31.95 -29.42 -29.64
CA PHE A 15 31.54 -29.57 -28.27
C PHE A 15 31.81 -30.97 -27.69
N PHE A 16 31.72 -32.02 -28.47
CA PHE A 16 31.96 -33.41 -28.06
C PHE A 16 33.43 -33.85 -28.20
N ASP A 17 34.34 -32.96 -28.62
CA ASP A 17 35.75 -33.28 -28.76
C ASP A 17 36.29 -33.84 -27.42
N PRO A 18 37.07 -34.93 -27.45
CA PRO A 18 37.71 -35.51 -26.26
C PRO A 18 38.57 -34.50 -25.48
N ALA A 19 39.23 -33.55 -26.14
CA ALA A 19 40.01 -32.52 -25.51
C ALA A 19 39.20 -31.63 -24.55
N LEU A 20 37.90 -31.47 -24.78
CA LEU A 20 36.99 -30.67 -23.93
C LEU A 20 36.35 -31.47 -22.79
N LYS A 21 36.63 -32.77 -22.62
CA LYS A 21 35.98 -33.62 -21.62
C LYS A 21 36.03 -33.05 -20.20
N GLU A 22 37.19 -32.66 -19.72
CA GLU A 22 37.37 -32.11 -18.39
C GLU A 22 36.75 -30.70 -18.25
N VAL A 23 36.82 -29.89 -19.29
CA VAL A 23 36.20 -28.57 -19.33
C VAL A 23 34.67 -28.70 -19.25
N ARG A 24 34.08 -29.62 -20.06
CA ARG A 24 32.62 -29.90 -20.00
C ARG A 24 32.17 -30.36 -18.62
N ARG A 25 32.91 -31.26 -17.98
CA ARG A 25 32.60 -31.74 -16.64
C ARG A 25 32.61 -30.61 -15.62
N ARG A 26 33.61 -29.73 -15.68
CA ARG A 26 33.74 -28.56 -14.81
C ARG A 26 32.61 -27.55 -15.05
N VAL A 27 32.32 -27.23 -16.29
CA VAL A 27 31.24 -26.30 -16.69
C VAL A 27 29.91 -26.87 -16.25
N PHE A 28 29.61 -28.15 -16.51
CA PHE A 28 28.36 -28.79 -16.10
C PHE A 28 28.19 -28.77 -14.58
N TYR A 29 29.23 -29.07 -13.81
CA TYR A 29 29.19 -29.01 -12.35
C TYR A 29 28.92 -27.59 -11.85
N GLN A 30 29.63 -26.59 -12.38
CA GLN A 30 29.40 -25.21 -12.00
C GLN A 30 28.02 -24.71 -12.39
N TRP A 31 27.55 -25.06 -13.58
CA TRP A 31 26.23 -24.75 -14.06
C TRP A 31 25.13 -25.38 -13.16
N SER A 32 25.23 -26.68 -12.90
CA SER A 32 24.26 -27.37 -12.03
C SER A 32 24.23 -26.78 -10.63
N ARG A 33 25.40 -26.50 -10.05
CA ARG A 33 25.47 -25.85 -8.74
C ARG A 33 24.80 -24.48 -8.75
N THR A 34 25.06 -23.65 -9.75
CA THR A 34 24.47 -22.31 -9.88
C THR A 34 22.96 -22.39 -10.06
N VAL A 35 22.49 -23.27 -10.94
CA VAL A 35 21.04 -23.48 -11.16
C VAL A 35 20.36 -23.96 -9.87
N SER A 36 20.98 -24.89 -9.15
CA SER A 36 20.43 -25.36 -7.86
C SER A 36 20.32 -24.24 -6.83
N ILE A 37 21.33 -23.37 -6.73
CA ILE A 37 21.28 -22.19 -5.85
C ILE A 37 20.13 -21.25 -6.28
N LEU A 38 19.99 -21.01 -7.58
CA LEU A 38 18.91 -20.19 -8.12
C LEU A 38 17.52 -20.79 -7.80
N CYS A 39 17.35 -22.10 -7.98
CA CYS A 39 16.10 -22.79 -7.65
C CYS A 39 15.74 -22.65 -6.16
N ILE A 40 16.71 -22.89 -5.26
CA ILE A 40 16.49 -22.74 -3.83
C ILE A 40 16.14 -21.29 -3.48
N PHE A 41 16.84 -20.33 -4.08
CA PHE A 41 16.59 -18.92 -3.88
C PHE A 41 15.17 -18.53 -4.36
N VAL A 42 14.76 -18.96 -5.55
CA VAL A 42 13.41 -18.73 -6.10
C VAL A 42 12.35 -19.27 -5.14
N LEU A 43 12.49 -20.53 -4.70
CA LEU A 43 11.56 -21.14 -3.76
C LEU A 43 11.51 -20.38 -2.43
N GLY A 44 12.64 -20.00 -1.86
CA GLY A 44 12.69 -19.32 -0.57
C GLY A 44 12.16 -17.89 -0.64
N VAL A 45 12.62 -17.10 -1.61
CA VAL A 45 12.33 -15.66 -1.66
C VAL A 45 10.96 -15.36 -2.24
N LEU A 46 10.57 -16.05 -3.32
CA LEU A 46 9.24 -15.79 -3.90
C LEU A 46 8.12 -16.27 -2.97
N SER A 47 8.34 -17.33 -2.20
CA SER A 47 7.36 -17.79 -1.20
C SER A 47 6.99 -16.72 -0.17
N ILE A 48 7.85 -15.73 0.08
CA ILE A 48 7.53 -14.59 0.96
C ILE A 48 6.35 -13.79 0.38
N PHE A 49 6.32 -13.54 -0.94
CA PHE A 49 5.23 -12.79 -1.55
C PHE A 49 3.92 -13.59 -1.60
N TRP A 50 3.98 -14.86 -2.02
CA TRP A 50 2.80 -15.73 -2.03
C TRP A 50 2.25 -15.98 -0.62
N GLY A 51 3.15 -16.20 0.35
CA GLY A 51 2.77 -16.42 1.74
C GLY A 51 2.10 -15.22 2.40
N MET A 52 2.40 -13.98 1.95
CA MET A 52 1.72 -12.78 2.41
C MET A 52 0.22 -12.84 2.12
N GLN A 53 -0.16 -13.35 0.94
CA GLN A 53 -1.55 -13.38 0.49
C GLN A 53 -2.27 -14.71 0.81
N TYR A 54 -1.54 -15.74 1.21
CA TYR A 54 -2.08 -17.10 1.41
C TYR A 54 -3.21 -17.17 2.43
N SER A 55 -3.15 -16.36 3.48
CA SER A 55 -4.15 -16.36 4.55
C SER A 55 -5.18 -15.23 4.44
N THR A 56 -5.20 -14.48 3.36
CA THR A 56 -6.02 -13.26 3.22
C THR A 56 -7.50 -13.55 3.42
N GLU A 57 -8.06 -14.54 2.72
CA GLU A 57 -9.48 -14.87 2.82
C GLU A 57 -9.88 -15.27 4.24
N SER A 58 -9.06 -16.07 4.93
CA SER A 58 -9.34 -16.48 6.31
C SER A 58 -9.23 -15.34 7.33
N LYS A 59 -8.76 -14.16 6.92
CA LYS A 59 -8.55 -12.99 7.77
C LYS A 59 -9.37 -11.77 7.35
N LEU A 60 -10.34 -11.94 6.47
CA LEU A 60 -11.23 -10.85 6.07
C LEU A 60 -11.92 -10.19 7.27
N THR A 61 -12.16 -10.92 8.32
CA THR A 61 -12.75 -10.40 9.59
C THR A 61 -11.84 -9.41 10.32
N GLU A 62 -10.55 -9.31 9.98
CA GLU A 62 -9.66 -8.27 10.50
C GLU A 62 -9.92 -6.89 9.84
N LEU A 63 -10.56 -6.87 8.67
CA LEU A 63 -11.05 -5.65 8.02
C LEU A 63 -12.34 -5.21 8.71
N LYS A 64 -12.21 -4.45 9.77
CA LYS A 64 -13.33 -4.03 10.63
C LYS A 64 -14.25 -3.06 9.90
N VAL A 65 -15.54 -3.38 9.89
CA VAL A 65 -16.64 -2.52 9.39
C VAL A 65 -17.60 -2.24 10.52
N TRP A 66 -17.76 -0.99 10.90
CA TRP A 66 -18.70 -0.62 11.94
C TRP A 66 -20.11 -0.47 11.38
N VAL A 67 -21.10 -0.97 12.09
CA VAL A 67 -22.51 -0.75 11.81
C VAL A 67 -23.11 -0.01 12.98
N VAL A 68 -23.56 1.22 12.74
CA VAL A 68 -24.06 2.12 13.79
C VAL A 68 -25.48 2.54 13.47
N ASP A 69 -26.38 2.25 14.37
CA ASP A 69 -27.79 2.59 14.27
C ASP A 69 -28.09 3.89 15.00
N PHE A 70 -28.48 4.92 14.27
CA PHE A 70 -28.98 6.19 14.82
C PHE A 70 -30.48 6.35 14.61
N ASP A 71 -31.17 5.41 13.94
CA ASP A 71 -32.58 5.51 13.56
C ASP A 71 -33.48 5.69 14.77
N GLY A 72 -34.08 6.87 14.89
CA GLY A 72 -34.96 7.22 15.99
C GLY A 72 -34.27 7.38 17.36
N GLN A 73 -32.94 7.46 17.42
CA GLN A 73 -32.20 7.58 18.68
C GLN A 73 -31.79 9.02 19.02
N THR A 74 -31.83 9.94 18.06
CA THR A 74 -31.55 11.38 18.32
C THR A 74 -32.81 12.12 18.74
N ASP A 75 -32.66 13.18 19.53
CA ASP A 75 -33.78 13.93 20.11
C ASP A 75 -34.75 14.49 19.08
N ASP A 76 -34.27 14.96 17.94
CA ASP A 76 -35.11 15.51 16.86
C ASP A 76 -35.97 14.44 16.15
N TYR A 77 -35.53 13.20 16.12
CA TYR A 77 -36.16 12.09 15.40
C TYR A 77 -36.53 10.92 16.29
N ARG A 78 -36.60 11.13 17.62
CA ARG A 78 -36.91 10.09 18.58
C ARG A 78 -38.27 9.44 18.27
N THR A 79 -38.25 8.14 18.01
CA THR A 79 -39.46 7.37 17.69
C THR A 79 -39.53 6.12 18.55
N SER A 80 -40.76 5.77 18.96
CA SER A 80 -41.03 4.60 19.78
C SER A 80 -40.88 3.26 19.05
N SER A 81 -40.79 3.27 17.70
CA SER A 81 -40.66 2.03 16.92
C SER A 81 -39.88 2.29 15.61
N PRO A 82 -38.56 2.35 15.69
CA PRO A 82 -37.74 2.38 14.51
C PRO A 82 -37.92 1.09 13.68
N LEU A 83 -37.78 1.20 12.36
CA LEU A 83 -37.98 0.09 11.41
C LEU A 83 -36.71 -0.24 10.65
N VAL A 84 -36.01 0.80 10.17
CA VAL A 84 -34.86 0.63 9.30
C VAL A 84 -33.64 0.12 10.09
N GLY A 85 -33.31 0.79 11.20
CA GLY A 85 -32.22 0.42 12.06
C GLY A 85 -32.26 -1.04 12.53
N PRO A 86 -33.33 -1.48 13.18
CA PRO A 86 -33.44 -2.87 13.63
C PRO A 86 -33.35 -3.92 12.52
N ALA A 87 -33.86 -3.60 11.31
CA ALA A 87 -33.75 -4.50 10.17
C ALA A 87 -32.31 -4.67 9.69
N VAL A 88 -31.55 -3.56 9.60
CA VAL A 88 -30.12 -3.58 9.24
C VAL A 88 -29.30 -4.30 10.30
N ILE A 89 -29.53 -4.00 11.58
CA ILE A 89 -28.83 -4.66 12.70
C ILE A 89 -29.09 -6.17 12.70
N LYS A 90 -30.34 -6.60 12.49
CA LYS A 90 -30.64 -8.02 12.37
C LYS A 90 -29.88 -8.69 11.24
N LYS A 91 -29.85 -8.05 10.07
CA LYS A 91 -29.10 -8.58 8.92
C LYS A 91 -27.59 -8.61 9.17
N THR A 92 -27.04 -7.61 9.85
CA THR A 92 -25.65 -7.60 10.30
C THR A 92 -25.33 -8.78 11.21
N GLN A 93 -26.20 -9.09 12.16
CA GLN A 93 -26.04 -10.26 13.04
C GLN A 93 -26.06 -11.58 12.27
N GLU A 94 -26.88 -11.68 11.21
CA GLU A 94 -26.90 -12.85 10.33
C GLU A 94 -25.56 -13.01 9.60
N PHE A 95 -24.96 -11.90 9.09
CA PHE A 95 -23.63 -11.92 8.47
C PHE A 95 -22.53 -12.32 9.46
N ILE A 96 -22.52 -11.74 10.68
CA ILE A 96 -21.54 -12.07 11.73
C ILE A 96 -21.59 -13.56 12.10
N ASN A 97 -22.77 -14.17 12.08
CA ASN A 97 -22.97 -15.58 12.43
C ASN A 97 -22.90 -16.54 11.23
N SER A 98 -22.71 -16.01 10.02
CA SER A 98 -22.57 -16.83 8.81
C SER A 98 -21.22 -17.56 8.82
N PRO A 99 -21.17 -18.82 8.38
CA PRO A 99 -19.91 -19.50 8.11
C PRO A 99 -19.21 -19.03 6.83
N ASP A 100 -19.90 -18.22 6.01
CA ASP A 100 -19.35 -17.68 4.77
C ASP A 100 -18.27 -16.62 5.04
N LEU A 101 -17.41 -16.40 4.07
CA LEU A 101 -16.40 -15.35 4.16
C LEU A 101 -17.07 -13.97 4.17
N HIS A 102 -16.73 -13.17 5.16
CA HIS A 102 -17.27 -11.80 5.32
C HIS A 102 -16.25 -10.88 5.99
N LEU A 103 -16.46 -9.56 5.86
CA LEU A 103 -15.70 -8.56 6.59
C LEU A 103 -16.01 -8.61 8.10
N GLY A 104 -15.14 -8.01 8.90
CA GLY A 104 -15.31 -7.93 10.35
C GLY A 104 -16.40 -6.95 10.77
N TYR A 105 -17.67 -7.29 10.56
CA TYR A 105 -18.78 -6.45 10.97
C TYR A 105 -18.87 -6.35 12.49
N ILE A 106 -18.93 -5.13 13.01
CA ILE A 106 -19.02 -4.83 14.45
C ILE A 106 -20.16 -3.83 14.66
N ILE A 107 -21.19 -4.27 15.38
CA ILE A 107 -22.29 -3.38 15.76
C ILE A 107 -21.82 -2.49 16.92
N LYS A 108 -21.97 -1.18 16.77
CA LYS A 108 -21.62 -0.16 17.75
C LYS A 108 -22.86 0.62 18.14
N ASN A 109 -22.95 1.01 19.40
CA ASN A 109 -24.02 1.86 19.87
C ASN A 109 -23.81 3.32 19.45
N ALA A 110 -24.88 4.02 19.07
CA ALA A 110 -24.84 5.45 18.72
C ALA A 110 -24.23 6.30 19.84
N SER A 111 -24.49 5.97 21.09
CA SER A 111 -23.93 6.65 22.27
C SER A 111 -22.39 6.59 22.35
N THR A 112 -21.74 5.63 21.72
CA THR A 112 -20.26 5.57 21.62
C THR A 112 -19.69 6.71 20.79
N PHE A 113 -20.53 7.33 19.98
CA PHE A 113 -20.21 8.40 19.05
C PHE A 113 -21.03 9.68 19.36
N ASP A 114 -21.33 9.92 20.63
CA ASP A 114 -22.08 11.09 21.11
C ASP A 114 -23.43 11.30 20.39
N ASN A 115 -24.03 10.23 19.87
CA ASN A 115 -25.21 10.23 19.01
C ASN A 115 -25.07 11.10 17.74
N ASP A 116 -23.84 11.30 17.27
CA ASP A 116 -23.53 12.08 16.08
C ASP A 116 -22.90 11.21 14.98
N PRO A 117 -23.56 11.06 13.82
CA PRO A 117 -22.99 10.36 12.65
C PRO A 117 -21.64 10.91 12.15
N TRP A 118 -21.36 12.20 12.38
CA TRP A 118 -20.09 12.82 11.97
C TRP A 118 -18.91 12.28 12.77
N VAL A 119 -19.08 11.97 14.04
CA VAL A 119 -18.06 11.36 14.88
C VAL A 119 -17.64 9.99 14.33
N VAL A 120 -18.61 9.21 13.79
CA VAL A 120 -18.30 7.94 13.11
C VAL A 120 -17.45 8.17 11.87
N ARG A 121 -17.79 9.17 11.04
CA ARG A 121 -16.99 9.51 9.85
C ARG A 121 -15.57 9.90 10.23
N GLN A 122 -15.40 10.73 11.27
CA GLN A 122 -14.08 11.11 11.77
C GLN A 122 -13.29 9.90 12.24
N ALA A 123 -13.91 8.98 12.99
CA ALA A 123 -13.24 7.79 13.47
C ALA A 123 -12.83 6.81 12.33
N VAL A 124 -13.59 6.77 11.24
CA VAL A 124 -13.18 6.04 10.03
C VAL A 124 -11.99 6.75 9.36
N TYR A 125 -12.02 8.09 9.29
CA TYR A 125 -10.88 8.86 8.77
C TYR A 125 -9.61 8.64 9.61
N ASP A 126 -9.73 8.53 10.93
CA ASP A 126 -8.64 8.23 11.86
C ASP A 126 -8.19 6.75 11.82
N GLU A 127 -8.72 6.00 10.85
CA GLU A 127 -8.36 4.60 10.56
C GLU A 127 -8.71 3.59 11.65
N HIS A 128 -9.66 3.91 12.54
CA HIS A 128 -10.13 2.98 13.56
C HIS A 128 -10.99 1.84 12.99
N ALA A 129 -11.56 2.04 11.78
CA ALA A 129 -12.23 1.03 10.97
C ALA A 129 -11.88 1.20 9.49
N TYR A 130 -12.11 0.17 8.68
CA TYR A 130 -11.93 0.25 7.22
C TYR A 130 -13.13 0.87 6.51
N ALA A 131 -14.31 0.69 7.08
CA ALA A 131 -15.56 1.28 6.62
C ALA A 131 -16.55 1.39 7.76
N ALA A 132 -17.62 2.16 7.56
CA ALA A 132 -18.77 2.16 8.44
C ALA A 132 -20.09 2.20 7.66
N VAL A 133 -21.09 1.53 8.18
CA VAL A 133 -22.49 1.60 7.74
C VAL A 133 -23.25 2.37 8.81
N ILE A 134 -23.79 3.52 8.46
CA ILE A 134 -24.50 4.42 9.36
C ILE A 134 -25.95 4.45 8.95
N ILE A 135 -26.84 4.00 9.81
CA ILE A 135 -28.26 4.19 9.62
C ILE A 135 -28.63 5.59 10.11
N ASN A 136 -29.18 6.41 9.24
CA ASN A 136 -29.43 7.83 9.55
C ASN A 136 -30.51 8.00 10.63
N PRO A 137 -30.42 9.06 11.47
CA PRO A 137 -31.38 9.31 12.56
C PRO A 137 -32.83 9.41 12.10
N ASN A 138 -33.05 9.90 10.88
CA ASN A 138 -34.33 10.18 10.29
C ASN A 138 -34.84 9.07 9.34
N ALA A 139 -34.14 7.92 9.23
CA ALA A 139 -34.43 6.90 8.23
C ALA A 139 -35.89 6.38 8.31
N THR A 140 -36.33 5.94 9.47
CA THR A 140 -37.73 5.50 9.68
C THR A 140 -38.71 6.66 9.56
N SER A 141 -38.40 7.84 10.08
CA SER A 141 -39.36 8.97 10.08
C SER A 141 -39.64 9.48 8.66
N LEU A 142 -38.61 9.58 7.80
CA LEU A 142 -38.78 9.96 6.41
C LEU A 142 -39.52 8.90 5.60
N LEU A 143 -39.23 7.62 5.80
CA LEU A 143 -39.95 6.53 5.13
C LEU A 143 -41.43 6.54 5.49
N ARG A 144 -41.76 6.74 6.79
CA ARG A 144 -43.15 6.88 7.25
C ARG A 144 -43.82 8.12 6.68
N ALA A 145 -43.15 9.27 6.68
CA ALA A 145 -43.70 10.50 6.09
C ALA A 145 -43.99 10.30 4.60
N ALA A 146 -43.12 9.61 3.88
CA ALA A 146 -43.33 9.30 2.46
C ALA A 146 -44.58 8.47 2.22
N THR A 147 -44.91 7.54 3.12
CA THR A 147 -46.10 6.67 2.99
C THR A 147 -47.37 7.32 3.51
N THR A 148 -47.30 8.11 4.59
CA THR A 148 -48.49 8.71 5.25
C THR A 148 -48.87 10.06 4.64
N GLN A 149 -47.88 10.84 4.23
CA GLN A 149 -48.06 12.19 3.64
C GLN A 149 -47.93 12.19 2.12
N HIS A 150 -47.66 11.01 1.52
CA HIS A 150 -47.47 10.83 0.08
C HIS A 150 -46.37 11.73 -0.51
N ASN A 151 -45.28 11.88 0.22
CA ASN A 151 -44.18 12.75 -0.14
C ASN A 151 -43.41 12.18 -1.35
N ALA A 152 -43.63 12.72 -2.53
CA ALA A 152 -42.99 12.32 -3.78
C ALA A 152 -41.47 12.69 -3.85
N SER A 153 -40.99 13.57 -2.96
CA SER A 153 -39.56 13.96 -2.90
C SER A 153 -38.74 13.03 -2.01
N TYR A 154 -39.31 11.93 -1.53
CA TYR A 154 -38.57 10.95 -0.73
C TYR A 154 -37.48 10.31 -1.54
N ASP A 155 -36.23 10.31 -1.00
CA ASP A 155 -35.10 9.60 -1.57
C ASP A 155 -34.73 8.41 -0.68
N PRO A 156 -34.91 7.17 -1.15
CA PRO A 156 -34.55 5.96 -0.37
C PRO A 156 -33.06 5.91 -0.01
N THR A 157 -32.17 6.47 -0.87
CA THR A 157 -30.72 6.40 -0.65
C THR A 157 -30.27 7.23 0.54
N GLY A 158 -31.10 8.18 0.99
CA GLY A 158 -30.87 8.94 2.22
C GLY A 158 -31.07 8.14 3.53
N ALA A 159 -31.50 6.89 3.48
CA ALA A 159 -31.75 6.11 4.69
C ALA A 159 -30.44 5.61 5.36
N ILE A 160 -29.46 5.19 4.56
CA ILE A 160 -28.23 4.56 5.08
C ILE A 160 -27.02 5.12 4.35
N GLN A 161 -25.96 5.39 5.08
CA GLN A 161 -24.67 5.82 4.54
C GLN A 161 -23.64 4.71 4.70
N THR A 162 -22.84 4.49 3.65
CA THR A 162 -21.65 3.66 3.72
C THR A 162 -20.43 4.57 3.60
N ILE A 163 -19.66 4.65 4.66
CA ILE A 163 -18.47 5.51 4.75
C ILE A 163 -17.25 4.68 4.43
N THR A 164 -16.43 5.15 3.49
CA THR A 164 -15.22 4.47 3.01
C THR A 164 -14.06 5.45 2.81
N ILE A 165 -12.85 4.92 2.68
CA ILE A 165 -11.64 5.65 2.31
C ILE A 165 -10.88 4.80 1.29
N THR A 166 -11.16 4.97 0.02
CA THR A 166 -10.54 4.15 -1.02
C THR A 166 -9.04 4.39 -1.14
N ALA A 167 -8.59 5.62 -0.87
CA ALA A 167 -7.17 5.97 -0.93
C ALA A 167 -6.33 5.41 0.23
N ARG A 168 -6.95 4.92 1.31
CA ARG A 168 -6.23 4.25 2.41
C ARG A 168 -5.51 3.00 1.93
N ASP A 169 -6.19 2.16 1.15
CA ASP A 169 -5.60 0.98 0.49
C ASP A 169 -6.50 0.53 -0.66
N GLN A 170 -6.27 1.10 -1.85
CA GLN A 170 -7.09 0.82 -3.01
C GLN A 170 -7.11 -0.66 -3.41
N ASN A 171 -6.00 -1.39 -3.21
CA ASN A 171 -5.94 -2.80 -3.57
C ASN A 171 -6.85 -3.64 -2.65
N THR A 172 -6.75 -3.46 -1.35
CA THR A 172 -7.60 -4.13 -0.37
C THR A 172 -9.06 -3.70 -0.53
N TYR A 173 -9.31 -2.41 -0.79
CA TYR A 173 -10.67 -1.91 -0.99
C TYR A 173 -11.38 -2.57 -2.18
N TYR A 174 -10.78 -2.51 -3.36
CA TYR A 174 -11.41 -3.04 -4.57
C TYR A 174 -11.46 -4.57 -4.61
N SER A 175 -10.48 -5.24 -3.99
CA SER A 175 -10.44 -6.70 -4.01
C SER A 175 -11.35 -7.36 -2.97
N TYR A 176 -11.57 -6.72 -1.81
CA TYR A 176 -12.25 -7.37 -0.67
C TYR A 176 -13.37 -6.52 -0.07
N ILE A 177 -13.12 -5.22 0.20
CA ILE A 177 -14.09 -4.40 0.94
C ILE A 177 -15.30 -4.08 0.08
N LEU A 178 -15.12 -3.59 -1.13
CA LEU A 178 -16.21 -3.21 -2.01
C LEU A 178 -17.13 -4.39 -2.39
N PRO A 179 -16.60 -5.57 -2.79
CA PRO A 179 -17.46 -6.72 -3.11
C PRO A 179 -18.32 -7.18 -1.94
N ASP A 180 -17.74 -7.28 -0.73
CA ASP A 180 -18.47 -7.73 0.45
C ASP A 180 -19.51 -6.69 0.92
N LEU A 181 -19.16 -5.39 0.94
CA LEU A 181 -20.12 -4.33 1.23
C LEU A 181 -21.29 -4.32 0.24
N SER A 182 -21.04 -4.57 -1.05
CA SER A 182 -22.08 -4.65 -2.07
C SER A 182 -22.99 -5.86 -1.85
N LEU A 183 -22.44 -6.99 -1.44
CA LEU A 183 -23.20 -8.17 -1.05
C LEU A 183 -24.05 -7.90 0.18
N PHE A 184 -23.48 -7.28 1.21
CA PHE A 184 -24.20 -6.88 2.42
C PHE A 184 -25.36 -5.94 2.11
N GLN A 185 -25.12 -4.87 1.34
CA GLN A 185 -26.15 -3.90 0.92
C GLN A 185 -27.30 -4.60 0.18
N SER A 186 -26.96 -5.45 -0.79
CA SER A 186 -27.95 -6.21 -1.56
C SER A 186 -28.78 -7.14 -0.65
N ALA A 187 -28.15 -7.79 0.32
CA ALA A 187 -28.81 -8.69 1.26
C ALA A 187 -29.75 -7.92 2.21
N VAL A 188 -29.37 -6.71 2.66
CA VAL A 188 -30.24 -5.84 3.46
C VAL A 188 -31.47 -5.45 2.64
N LEU A 189 -31.30 -4.97 1.40
CA LEU A 189 -32.42 -4.57 0.55
C LEU A 189 -33.36 -5.73 0.24
N ALA A 190 -32.80 -6.90 -0.09
CA ALA A 190 -33.58 -8.11 -0.37
C ALA A 190 -34.40 -8.62 0.86
N SER A 191 -33.88 -8.38 2.06
CA SER A 191 -34.56 -8.75 3.30
C SER A 191 -35.63 -7.73 3.67
N PHE A 192 -35.32 -6.43 3.60
CA PHE A 192 -36.23 -5.37 4.04
C PHE A 192 -37.40 -5.16 3.08
N GLY A 193 -37.17 -5.10 1.78
CA GLY A 193 -38.20 -4.73 0.79
C GLY A 193 -39.45 -5.58 0.84
N PRO A 194 -39.39 -6.92 0.76
CA PRO A 194 -40.58 -7.77 0.81
C PRO A 194 -41.36 -7.64 2.14
N GLN A 195 -40.65 -7.55 3.27
CA GLN A 195 -41.29 -7.40 4.58
C GLN A 195 -42.00 -6.06 4.73
N TRP A 196 -41.39 -4.99 4.18
CA TRP A 196 -41.94 -3.66 4.14
C TRP A 196 -43.23 -3.61 3.29
N VAL A 197 -43.18 -4.13 2.05
CA VAL A 197 -44.32 -4.20 1.15
C VAL A 197 -45.47 -5.00 1.78
N GLN A 198 -45.19 -6.15 2.41
CA GLN A 198 -46.20 -6.95 3.13
C GLN A 198 -46.82 -6.15 4.26
N ASN A 199 -46.04 -5.40 5.03
CA ASN A 199 -46.54 -4.53 6.09
C ASN A 199 -47.48 -3.45 5.54
N LEU A 200 -47.12 -2.80 4.42
CA LEU A 200 -47.95 -1.80 3.77
C LEU A 200 -49.27 -2.37 3.25
N ILE A 201 -49.24 -3.52 2.59
CA ILE A 201 -50.46 -4.19 2.10
C ILE A 201 -51.42 -4.47 3.24
N THR A 202 -50.92 -4.87 4.41
CA THR A 202 -51.76 -5.22 5.58
C THR A 202 -52.30 -3.97 6.27
N ASN A 203 -51.56 -2.86 6.31
CA ASN A 203 -51.88 -1.71 7.16
C ASN A 203 -52.32 -0.46 6.39
N THR A 204 -52.25 -0.44 5.04
CA THR A 204 -52.58 0.75 4.26
C THR A 204 -53.74 0.50 3.30
N LYS A 205 -54.75 1.35 3.37
CA LYS A 205 -55.96 1.21 2.52
C LYS A 205 -55.74 1.68 1.08
N ASN A 206 -54.85 2.64 0.84
CA ASN A 206 -54.62 3.23 -0.46
C ASN A 206 -53.14 3.17 -0.85
N LEU A 207 -52.73 2.06 -1.43
CA LEU A 207 -51.35 1.86 -1.89
C LEU A 207 -50.99 2.69 -3.11
N THR A 208 -51.98 3.09 -3.94
CA THR A 208 -51.76 3.83 -5.18
C THR A 208 -51.34 5.28 -4.96
N ALA A 209 -51.57 5.81 -3.75
CA ALA A 209 -51.15 7.15 -3.38
C ALA A 209 -49.70 7.20 -2.85
N ILE A 210 -49.10 6.04 -2.52
CA ILE A 210 -47.75 5.98 -2.02
C ILE A 210 -46.74 6.16 -3.19
N PRO A 211 -45.72 7.03 -3.06
CA PRO A 211 -44.68 7.19 -4.08
C PRO A 211 -43.98 5.84 -4.36
N PRO A 212 -43.71 5.50 -5.65
CA PRO A 212 -43.12 4.21 -6.01
C PRO A 212 -41.82 3.90 -5.28
N GLN A 213 -40.94 4.91 -5.08
CA GLN A 213 -39.67 4.78 -4.39
C GLN A 213 -39.82 4.45 -2.88
N ALA A 214 -40.93 4.81 -2.28
CA ALA A 214 -41.24 4.43 -0.88
C ALA A 214 -41.85 3.02 -0.78
N LEU A 215 -42.28 2.43 -1.92
CA LEU A 215 -42.72 1.02 -1.98
C LEU A 215 -41.52 0.10 -2.22
N ASN A 216 -40.73 0.40 -3.26
CA ASN A 216 -39.56 -0.37 -3.65
C ASN A 216 -38.52 0.56 -4.34
N PRO A 217 -37.25 0.61 -3.86
CA PRO A 217 -36.64 -0.24 -2.83
C PRO A 217 -36.97 0.13 -1.37
N ALA A 218 -37.74 1.19 -1.12
CA ALA A 218 -38.12 1.75 0.19
C ALA A 218 -36.96 2.34 1.01
N ILE A 219 -35.83 1.67 1.07
CA ILE A 219 -34.56 2.16 1.64
C ILE A 219 -33.42 1.95 0.64
N GLY A 220 -32.33 2.64 0.83
CA GLY A 220 -31.13 2.51 -0.01
C GLY A 220 -29.88 2.97 0.72
N PHE A 221 -28.77 2.84 0.03
CA PHE A 221 -27.45 3.20 0.55
C PHE A 221 -26.83 4.32 -0.29
N THR A 222 -26.27 5.33 0.37
CA THR A 222 -25.37 6.31 -0.24
C THR A 222 -23.95 6.01 0.20
N THR A 223 -23.04 5.79 -0.74
CA THR A 223 -21.62 5.61 -0.42
C THR A 223 -20.92 6.97 -0.41
N ILE A 224 -20.28 7.27 0.69
CA ILE A 224 -19.48 8.48 0.90
C ILE A 224 -18.02 8.06 1.06
N ASP A 225 -17.20 8.36 0.05
CA ASP A 225 -15.77 8.15 0.10
C ASP A 225 -15.09 9.41 0.63
N LEU A 226 -14.58 9.34 1.86
CA LEU A 226 -13.96 10.49 2.53
C LEU A 226 -12.68 10.93 1.84
N ARG A 227 -11.94 9.98 1.25
CA ARG A 227 -10.72 10.22 0.48
C ARG A 227 -10.68 9.29 -0.73
N PRO A 228 -11.26 9.73 -1.85
CA PRO A 228 -11.31 8.92 -3.06
C PRO A 228 -9.92 8.74 -3.67
N PHE A 229 -9.67 7.53 -4.18
CA PHE A 229 -8.48 7.23 -4.95
C PHE A 229 -8.62 7.78 -6.37
N THR A 230 -8.32 9.06 -6.56
CA THR A 230 -8.44 9.76 -7.84
C THR A 230 -7.32 10.79 -8.00
N PRO A 231 -6.79 11.00 -9.21
CA PRO A 231 -7.06 10.26 -10.45
C PRO A 231 -6.36 8.89 -10.50
N ALA A 232 -6.82 8.00 -11.37
CA ALA A 232 -6.24 6.67 -11.54
C ALA A 232 -4.74 6.68 -11.92
N VAL A 233 -4.27 7.76 -12.58
CA VAL A 233 -2.86 7.96 -12.92
C VAL A 233 -1.95 8.08 -11.70
N ALA A 234 -2.50 8.28 -10.50
CA ALA A 234 -1.72 8.26 -9.26
C ALA A 234 -1.34 6.82 -8.81
N ALA A 235 -1.98 5.78 -9.37
CA ALA A 235 -1.70 4.39 -8.98
C ALA A 235 -0.21 4.01 -9.08
N PRO A 236 0.54 4.31 -10.16
CA PRO A 236 1.97 4.04 -10.20
C PRO A 236 2.76 4.69 -9.07
N ALA A 237 2.39 5.88 -8.62
CA ALA A 237 3.12 6.61 -7.58
C ALA A 237 3.03 5.94 -6.19
N VAL A 238 1.97 5.17 -5.92
CA VAL A 238 1.75 4.48 -4.63
C VAL A 238 1.85 2.95 -4.74
N THR A 239 2.21 2.42 -5.91
CA THR A 239 2.34 0.98 -6.16
C THR A 239 3.61 0.67 -6.96
N ILE A 240 3.45 0.23 -8.21
CA ILE A 240 4.52 -0.32 -9.04
C ILE A 240 5.68 0.65 -9.29
N GLY A 241 5.42 1.95 -9.35
CA GLY A 241 6.46 2.97 -9.51
C GLY A 241 7.50 2.95 -8.38
N LEU A 242 7.11 2.53 -7.20
CA LEU A 242 8.02 2.42 -6.06
C LEU A 242 9.01 1.25 -6.19
N ILE A 243 8.66 0.22 -6.98
CA ILE A 243 9.62 -0.83 -7.37
C ILE A 243 10.75 -0.21 -8.18
N TYR A 244 10.42 0.70 -9.10
CA TYR A 244 11.43 1.43 -9.87
C TYR A 244 12.29 2.33 -8.98
N LEU A 245 11.72 2.91 -7.91
CA LEU A 245 12.48 3.67 -6.93
C LEU A 245 13.58 2.80 -6.28
N ILE A 246 13.26 1.56 -5.90
CA ILE A 246 14.24 0.59 -5.35
C ILE A 246 15.30 0.25 -6.39
N ILE A 247 14.89 -0.02 -7.64
CA ILE A 247 15.78 -0.42 -8.72
C ILE A 247 16.75 0.70 -9.07
N ILE A 248 16.25 1.93 -9.21
CA ILE A 248 17.09 3.11 -9.49
C ILE A 248 18.09 3.34 -8.35
N ALA A 249 17.64 3.21 -7.10
CA ALA A 249 18.52 3.34 -5.94
C ALA A 249 19.64 2.29 -5.92
N PHE A 250 19.33 1.04 -6.30
CA PHE A 250 20.33 -0.04 -6.43
C PHE A 250 21.34 0.26 -7.54
N PHE A 251 20.88 0.68 -8.72
CA PHE A 251 21.77 0.94 -9.86
C PHE A 251 22.72 2.10 -9.63
N ASN A 252 22.46 2.97 -8.68
CA ASN A 252 23.41 4.00 -8.26
C ASN A 252 24.79 3.40 -7.90
N PHE A 253 24.83 2.23 -7.23
CA PHE A 253 26.08 1.58 -6.86
C PHE A 253 26.93 1.14 -8.05
N PRO A 254 26.47 0.29 -9.01
CA PRO A 254 27.30 -0.15 -10.12
C PRO A 254 27.76 0.97 -11.05
N PHE A 255 26.97 2.03 -11.20
CA PHE A 255 27.34 3.17 -12.05
C PHE A 255 28.34 4.10 -11.37
N LEU A 256 28.18 4.42 -10.09
CA LEU A 256 29.04 5.37 -9.40
C LEU A 256 30.29 4.73 -8.77
N MET A 257 30.28 3.43 -8.44
CA MET A 257 31.42 2.77 -7.82
C MET A 257 32.71 2.87 -8.65
N PRO A 258 32.74 2.67 -9.99
CA PRO A 258 33.92 2.84 -10.79
C PRO A 258 34.47 4.28 -10.76
N ILE A 259 33.59 5.28 -10.64
CA ILE A 259 33.94 6.70 -10.52
C ILE A 259 34.59 6.95 -9.16
N HIS A 260 33.95 6.49 -8.08
CA HIS A 260 34.48 6.63 -6.72
C HIS A 260 35.79 5.90 -6.50
N ALA A 261 36.01 4.77 -7.20
CA ALA A 261 37.23 4.00 -7.10
C ALA A 261 38.45 4.76 -7.63
N GLN A 262 38.28 5.74 -8.54
CA GLN A 262 39.37 6.57 -9.05
C GLN A 262 40.06 7.37 -7.95
N LEU A 263 39.34 7.76 -6.89
CA LEU A 263 39.88 8.51 -5.75
C LEU A 263 40.83 7.69 -4.85
N ILE A 264 40.78 6.37 -4.94
CA ILE A 264 41.64 5.47 -4.12
C ILE A 264 42.63 4.69 -4.95
N LYS A 265 42.58 4.77 -6.29
CA LYS A 265 43.59 4.15 -7.18
C LYS A 265 44.83 5.05 -7.25
N PRO A 266 46.00 4.55 -6.81
CA PRO A 266 47.22 5.33 -6.91
C PRO A 266 47.62 5.50 -8.40
N SER A 267 48.03 6.71 -8.78
CA SER A 267 48.69 6.99 -10.03
C SER A 267 49.89 7.91 -9.78
N PRO A 268 50.89 8.00 -10.70
CA PRO A 268 52.04 8.85 -10.49
C PRO A 268 51.70 10.33 -10.25
N SER A 269 50.56 10.79 -10.76
CA SER A 269 50.10 12.18 -10.65
C SER A 269 48.98 12.37 -9.63
N ASN A 270 48.47 11.30 -9.01
CA ASN A 270 47.28 11.36 -8.13
C ASN A 270 47.45 10.45 -6.90
N PRO A 271 47.78 11.00 -5.70
CA PRO A 271 47.87 10.23 -4.49
C PRO A 271 46.47 9.73 -4.06
N PRO A 272 46.36 8.51 -3.50
CA PRO A 272 45.08 7.95 -3.08
C PRO A 272 44.51 8.72 -1.90
N LEU A 273 43.18 8.92 -1.93
CA LEU A 273 42.44 9.55 -0.83
C LEU A 273 42.46 8.65 0.42
N LYS A 274 42.50 9.25 1.61
CA LYS A 274 42.39 8.52 2.88
C LYS A 274 41.01 7.82 2.96
N ILE A 275 41.01 6.56 3.43
CA ILE A 275 39.79 5.75 3.44
C ILE A 275 38.62 6.39 4.20
N PRO A 276 38.77 7.00 5.40
CA PRO A 276 37.64 7.66 6.06
C PRO A 276 37.05 8.80 5.21
N GLN A 277 37.90 9.58 4.55
CA GLN A 277 37.45 10.66 3.66
C GLN A 277 36.73 10.12 2.43
N TRP A 278 37.22 9.02 1.86
CA TRP A 278 36.54 8.33 0.76
C TRP A 278 35.18 7.78 1.16
N LEU A 279 35.01 7.23 2.37
CA LEU A 279 33.70 6.78 2.86
C LEU A 279 32.74 7.95 3.02
N ILE A 280 33.19 9.05 3.62
CA ILE A 280 32.37 10.27 3.76
C ILE A 280 31.96 10.80 2.38
N TRP A 281 32.92 10.87 1.44
CA TRP A 281 32.65 11.29 0.07
C TRP A 281 31.57 10.42 -0.58
N ARG A 282 31.63 9.09 -0.44
CA ARG A 282 30.64 8.18 -1.01
C ARG A 282 29.26 8.42 -0.42
N VAL A 283 29.15 8.54 0.89
CA VAL A 283 27.86 8.80 1.55
C VAL A 283 27.27 10.14 1.06
N CYS A 284 28.08 11.21 1.07
CA CYS A 284 27.61 12.53 0.63
C CYS A 284 27.24 12.53 -0.88
N SER A 285 28.06 11.89 -1.70
CA SER A 285 27.82 11.78 -3.15
C SER A 285 26.55 10.99 -3.46
N ASN A 286 26.28 9.89 -2.72
CA ASN A 286 25.05 9.12 -2.89
C ASN A 286 23.82 9.91 -2.46
N ILE A 287 23.88 10.61 -1.31
CA ILE A 287 22.79 11.48 -0.86
C ILE A 287 22.48 12.55 -1.92
N ALA A 288 23.53 13.18 -2.50
CA ALA A 288 23.35 14.16 -3.55
C ALA A 288 22.83 13.53 -4.86
N ALA A 289 23.30 12.35 -5.24
CA ALA A 289 22.78 11.63 -6.41
C ALA A 289 21.29 11.30 -6.23
N TYR A 290 20.89 10.77 -5.08
CA TYR A 290 19.49 10.48 -4.77
C TYR A 290 18.62 11.73 -4.76
N PHE A 291 19.15 12.90 -4.37
CA PHE A 291 18.41 14.16 -4.42
C PHE A 291 18.00 14.51 -5.87
N PHE A 292 18.93 14.42 -6.81
CA PHE A 292 18.62 14.68 -8.22
C PHE A 292 17.77 13.57 -8.84
N LEU A 293 18.10 12.31 -8.61
CA LEU A 293 17.35 11.18 -9.17
C LEU A 293 15.90 11.19 -8.69
N SER A 294 15.67 11.44 -7.41
CA SER A 294 14.31 11.53 -6.84
C SER A 294 13.55 12.74 -7.37
N PHE A 295 14.23 13.84 -7.66
CA PHE A 295 13.61 15.00 -8.30
C PHE A 295 13.06 14.65 -9.69
N PHE A 296 13.90 14.07 -10.55
CA PHE A 296 13.45 13.66 -11.87
C PHE A 296 12.38 12.56 -11.81
N TYR A 297 12.50 11.63 -10.87
CA TYR A 297 11.45 10.65 -10.62
C TYR A 297 10.11 11.32 -10.25
N SER A 298 10.16 12.33 -9.38
CA SER A 298 8.96 13.08 -8.96
C SER A 298 8.37 13.93 -10.09
N LEU A 299 9.23 14.49 -10.97
CA LEU A 299 8.77 15.22 -12.15
C LEU A 299 7.95 14.36 -13.11
N VAL A 300 8.22 13.06 -13.19
CA VAL A 300 7.37 12.14 -13.99
C VAL A 300 5.93 12.18 -13.49
N SER A 301 5.71 12.07 -12.18
CA SER A 301 4.37 12.15 -11.59
C SER A 301 3.68 13.49 -11.88
N LEU A 302 4.43 14.59 -11.80
CA LEU A 302 3.93 15.93 -12.13
C LEU A 302 3.57 16.07 -13.61
N ALA A 303 4.42 15.56 -14.50
CA ALA A 303 4.23 15.63 -15.96
C ALA A 303 2.99 14.87 -16.43
N PHE A 304 2.60 13.78 -15.75
CA PHE A 304 1.40 13.01 -16.02
C PHE A 304 0.15 13.52 -15.28
N GLY A 305 0.23 14.72 -14.67
CA GLY A 305 -0.94 15.42 -14.14
C GLY A 305 -1.45 14.87 -12.80
N ILE A 306 -0.61 14.23 -12.00
CA ILE A 306 -0.99 13.88 -10.62
C ILE A 306 -1.21 15.19 -9.86
N PRO A 307 -2.39 15.43 -9.28
CA PRO A 307 -2.64 16.63 -8.49
C PRO A 307 -1.90 16.56 -7.16
N PHE A 308 -1.11 17.59 -6.87
CA PHE A 308 -0.43 17.75 -5.58
C PHE A 308 -1.20 18.69 -4.64
N THR A 309 -2.46 18.95 -4.93
CA THR A 309 -3.36 19.74 -4.09
C THR A 309 -4.57 18.88 -3.75
N ASN A 310 -4.74 18.60 -2.47
CA ASN A 310 -5.92 17.87 -2.00
C ASN A 310 -7.08 18.84 -1.86
N SER A 311 -8.15 18.58 -2.58
CA SER A 311 -9.44 19.24 -2.34
C SER A 311 -10.27 18.31 -1.47
N PRO A 312 -10.71 18.74 -0.26
CA PRO A 312 -11.61 17.92 0.53
C PRO A 312 -12.92 17.75 -0.22
N ALA A 313 -13.48 16.55 -0.21
CA ALA A 313 -14.86 16.39 -0.64
C ALA A 313 -15.79 17.17 0.30
N PRO A 314 -16.94 17.66 -0.16
CA PRO A 314 -17.84 18.48 0.67
C PRO A 314 -18.21 17.83 2.01
N ASP A 315 -18.34 16.52 2.04
CA ASP A 315 -18.72 15.74 3.22
C ASP A 315 -17.56 15.37 4.14
N THR A 316 -16.35 15.89 3.89
CA THR A 316 -15.16 15.57 4.68
C THR A 316 -14.67 16.75 5.50
N LEU A 317 -15.55 17.66 5.87
CA LEU A 317 -15.23 18.89 6.60
C LEU A 317 -14.58 18.64 7.97
N SER A 318 -14.84 17.48 8.59
CA SER A 318 -14.23 17.07 9.85
C SER A 318 -12.81 16.49 9.72
N ALA A 319 -12.35 16.21 8.48
CA ALA A 319 -11.03 15.62 8.29
C ALA A 319 -9.92 16.68 8.36
N GLU A 320 -9.12 16.68 9.40
CA GLU A 320 -8.14 17.71 9.66
C GLU A 320 -7.09 17.75 8.56
N ASN A 321 -6.37 16.99 8.10
CA ASN A 321 -5.20 17.12 7.23
C ASN A 321 -5.47 17.18 5.73
N ALA A 322 -6.69 17.45 5.28
CA ALA A 322 -7.04 17.41 3.86
C ALA A 322 -6.13 18.25 2.94
N ASN A 323 -5.62 19.37 3.45
CA ASN A 323 -4.77 20.32 2.72
C ASN A 323 -3.50 20.68 3.51
N ALA A 324 -2.96 19.76 4.31
CA ALA A 324 -1.86 20.01 5.23
C ALA A 324 -0.63 20.65 4.58
N TYR A 325 -0.36 20.34 3.31
CA TYR A 325 0.81 20.82 2.57
C TYR A 325 0.48 21.86 1.50
N GLY A 326 -0.78 22.05 1.15
CA GLY A 326 -1.25 23.02 0.16
C GLY A 326 -0.39 23.01 -1.11
N ARG A 327 0.11 24.19 -1.51
CA ARG A 327 1.00 24.34 -2.68
C ARG A 327 2.39 23.71 -2.48
N GLY A 328 2.78 23.37 -1.26
CA GLY A 328 4.03 22.70 -0.93
C GLY A 328 4.01 21.19 -1.12
N SER A 329 2.87 20.57 -1.46
CA SER A 329 2.72 19.11 -1.54
C SER A 329 3.71 18.44 -2.49
N PHE A 330 4.03 19.06 -3.64
CA PHE A 330 5.05 18.54 -4.55
C PHE A 330 6.43 18.49 -3.91
N VAL A 331 6.80 19.51 -3.13
CA VAL A 331 8.12 19.55 -2.45
C VAL A 331 8.18 18.45 -1.39
N VAL A 332 7.12 18.25 -0.61
CA VAL A 332 7.05 17.18 0.39
C VAL A 332 7.09 15.81 -0.27
N PHE A 333 6.39 15.61 -1.39
CA PHE A 333 6.44 14.40 -2.20
C PHE A 333 7.85 14.10 -2.71
N TRP A 334 8.55 15.11 -3.25
CA TRP A 334 9.93 14.97 -3.69
C TRP A 334 10.86 14.64 -2.52
N MET A 335 10.76 15.35 -1.38
CA MET A 335 11.58 15.09 -0.20
C MET A 335 11.36 13.66 0.35
N LEU A 336 10.12 13.19 0.33
CA LEU A 336 9.83 11.81 0.70
C LEU A 336 10.49 10.81 -0.25
N ASN A 337 10.41 11.03 -1.57
CA ASN A 337 11.07 10.18 -2.55
C ASN A 337 12.59 10.21 -2.40
N TRP A 338 13.18 11.36 -2.05
CA TRP A 338 14.61 11.49 -1.78
C TRP A 338 15.04 10.67 -0.56
N VAL A 339 14.37 10.86 0.58
CA VAL A 339 14.64 10.11 1.82
C VAL A 339 14.34 8.62 1.62
N GLY A 340 13.24 8.30 0.94
CA GLY A 340 12.87 6.93 0.58
C GLY A 340 13.92 6.25 -0.30
N MET A 341 14.42 6.94 -1.33
CA MET A 341 15.48 6.42 -2.20
C MET A 341 16.77 6.16 -1.42
N ALA A 342 17.11 7.03 -0.46
CA ALA A 342 18.26 6.82 0.41
C ALA A 342 18.05 5.62 1.36
N ALA A 343 16.86 5.50 1.98
CA ALA A 343 16.51 4.39 2.88
C ALA A 343 16.50 3.03 2.15
N LEU A 344 16.15 3.01 0.87
CA LEU A 344 16.16 1.81 0.04
C LEU A 344 17.54 1.51 -0.57
N GLY A 345 18.29 2.54 -0.92
CA GLY A 345 19.56 2.43 -1.66
C GLY A 345 20.75 2.08 -0.78
N PHE A 346 20.90 2.68 0.39
CA PHE A 346 22.05 2.38 1.27
C PHE A 346 22.13 0.92 1.72
N PRO A 347 21.03 0.22 2.08
CA PRO A 347 21.09 -1.22 2.31
C PRO A 347 21.56 -2.00 1.08
N CYS A 348 21.07 -1.63 -0.11
CA CYS A 348 21.50 -2.26 -1.36
C CYS A 348 23.01 -2.07 -1.62
N GLU A 349 23.54 -0.87 -1.41
CA GLU A 349 24.94 -0.58 -1.56
C GLU A 349 25.82 -1.35 -0.57
N ASN A 350 25.41 -1.41 0.69
CA ASN A 350 26.09 -2.20 1.71
C ASN A 350 26.16 -3.66 1.31
N MET A 351 25.05 -4.23 0.89
CA MET A 351 24.99 -5.64 0.52
C MET A 351 25.71 -5.91 -0.82
N ALA A 352 25.73 -4.96 -1.74
CA ALA A 352 26.54 -5.08 -2.95
C ALA A 352 28.03 -5.12 -2.64
N MET A 353 28.50 -4.33 -1.66
CA MET A 353 29.89 -4.39 -1.17
C MET A 353 30.19 -5.71 -0.44
N VAL A 354 29.25 -6.22 0.34
CA VAL A 354 29.41 -7.47 1.11
C VAL A 354 29.37 -8.69 0.19
N LEU A 355 28.42 -8.76 -0.71
CA LEU A 355 28.19 -9.94 -1.56
C LEU A 355 29.08 -9.93 -2.81
N GLY A 356 29.28 -8.77 -3.45
CA GLY A 356 29.94 -8.65 -4.75
C GLY A 356 29.04 -9.13 -5.90
N PHE A 357 29.51 -8.92 -7.15
CA PHE A 357 28.85 -9.45 -8.34
C PHE A 357 29.15 -10.95 -8.52
N PRO A 358 28.21 -11.78 -9.01
CA PRO A 358 26.81 -11.45 -9.35
C PRO A 358 25.84 -11.54 -8.17
N TRP A 359 26.30 -11.88 -6.96
CA TRP A 359 25.47 -12.21 -5.79
C TRP A 359 24.66 -11.04 -5.24
N SER A 360 25.09 -9.79 -5.53
CA SER A 360 24.31 -8.59 -5.17
C SER A 360 22.92 -8.54 -5.80
N SER A 361 22.72 -9.19 -6.96
CA SER A 361 21.43 -9.28 -7.62
C SER A 361 20.43 -10.11 -6.82
N PHE A 362 20.88 -11.12 -6.07
CA PHE A 362 20.02 -11.89 -5.17
C PHE A 362 19.48 -11.02 -4.04
N PHE A 363 20.34 -10.16 -3.48
CA PHE A 363 19.88 -9.22 -2.47
C PHE A 363 18.85 -8.23 -3.03
N LEU A 364 19.07 -7.72 -4.24
CA LEU A 364 18.10 -6.83 -4.88
C LEU A 364 16.72 -7.50 -5.01
N ILE A 365 16.67 -8.74 -5.50
CA ILE A 365 15.40 -9.47 -5.64
C ILE A 365 14.75 -9.69 -4.26
N PHE A 366 15.52 -10.14 -3.28
CA PHE A 366 15.04 -10.29 -1.88
C PHE A 366 14.50 -8.96 -1.34
N TRP A 367 15.23 -7.86 -1.55
CA TRP A 367 14.86 -6.55 -1.05
C TRP A 367 13.58 -6.02 -1.72
N VAL A 368 13.45 -6.19 -3.04
CA VAL A 368 12.22 -5.86 -3.76
C VAL A 368 11.05 -6.69 -3.24
N ILE A 369 11.20 -8.02 -3.18
CA ILE A 369 10.12 -8.93 -2.77
C ILE A 369 9.63 -8.63 -1.35
N THR A 370 10.53 -8.45 -0.40
CA THR A 370 10.16 -8.16 0.99
C THR A 370 9.49 -6.79 1.13
N ASN A 371 9.95 -5.78 0.44
CA ASN A 371 9.34 -4.46 0.44
C ASN A 371 7.96 -4.47 -0.22
N VAL A 372 7.81 -5.11 -1.38
CA VAL A 372 6.56 -5.18 -2.14
C VAL A 372 5.52 -6.01 -1.39
N ALA A 373 5.92 -7.13 -0.79
CA ALA A 373 5.01 -8.01 -0.07
C ALA A 373 4.24 -7.27 1.05
N THR A 374 4.88 -6.32 1.71
CA THR A 374 4.30 -5.61 2.86
C THR A 374 3.91 -4.16 2.57
N GLY A 375 4.12 -3.68 1.33
CA GLY A 375 3.84 -2.30 0.94
C GLY A 375 2.50 -2.07 0.25
N PHE A 376 1.93 -3.09 -0.40
CA PHE A 376 0.81 -2.88 -1.33
C PHE A 376 -0.53 -3.46 -0.89
N TYR A 377 -0.56 -4.25 0.18
CA TYR A 377 -1.76 -4.83 0.77
C TYR A 377 -1.77 -4.61 2.27
N ALA A 378 -2.94 -4.61 2.87
CA ALA A 378 -3.10 -4.49 4.31
C ALA A 378 -2.36 -5.63 5.04
N VAL A 379 -1.39 -5.26 5.88
CA VAL A 379 -0.57 -6.23 6.64
C VAL A 379 -1.42 -7.03 7.63
N GLU A 380 -2.57 -6.50 8.02
CA GLU A 380 -3.57 -7.15 8.89
C GLU A 380 -4.11 -8.45 8.27
N LEU A 381 -4.20 -8.50 6.94
CA LEU A 381 -4.65 -9.70 6.20
C LEU A 381 -3.60 -10.81 6.14
N ALA A 382 -2.34 -10.49 6.45
CA ALA A 382 -1.27 -11.45 6.46
C ALA A 382 -1.15 -12.21 7.80
N SER A 383 -0.36 -13.29 7.80
CA SER A 383 0.00 -13.96 9.04
C SER A 383 0.84 -13.05 9.94
N VAL A 384 0.86 -13.34 11.25
CA VAL A 384 1.63 -12.58 12.25
C VAL A 384 3.12 -12.47 11.88
N PHE A 385 3.63 -13.44 11.13
CA PHE A 385 5.00 -13.43 10.60
C PHE A 385 5.32 -12.15 9.81
N TYR A 386 4.36 -11.55 9.08
CA TYR A 386 4.59 -10.38 8.23
C TYR A 386 4.52 -9.03 8.96
N ARG A 387 4.32 -9.00 10.27
CA ARG A 387 4.28 -7.75 11.04
C ARG A 387 5.57 -6.93 10.98
N TRP A 388 6.71 -7.54 10.60
CA TRP A 388 7.93 -6.82 10.30
C TRP A 388 7.76 -5.80 9.18
N GLY A 389 6.77 -5.96 8.31
CA GLY A 389 6.44 -5.04 7.22
C GLY A 389 6.21 -3.60 7.68
N TYR A 390 5.63 -3.40 8.86
CA TYR A 390 5.45 -2.05 9.43
C TYR A 390 6.77 -1.29 9.66
N ALA A 391 7.89 -1.99 9.77
CA ALA A 391 9.23 -1.40 9.88
C ALA A 391 9.96 -1.32 8.53
N TRP A 392 9.38 -1.83 7.44
CA TRP A 392 10.02 -1.82 6.12
C TRP A 392 9.87 -0.48 5.41
N PRO A 393 10.90 -0.02 4.68
CA PRO A 393 10.89 1.32 4.07
C PRO A 393 9.73 1.55 3.12
N LEU A 394 9.40 0.57 2.26
CA LEU A 394 8.37 0.76 1.23
C LEU A 394 6.98 0.95 1.83
N HIS A 395 6.65 0.22 2.90
CA HIS A 395 5.39 0.40 3.61
C HIS A 395 5.23 1.85 4.08
N ARG A 396 6.26 2.42 4.69
CA ARG A 396 6.25 3.81 5.18
C ARG A 396 6.20 4.84 4.06
N ILE A 397 6.88 4.56 2.95
CA ILE A 397 6.80 5.43 1.76
C ILE A 397 5.37 5.43 1.20
N VAL A 398 4.71 4.27 1.11
CA VAL A 398 3.32 4.16 0.62
C VAL A 398 2.34 4.92 1.52
N GLU A 399 2.43 4.72 2.84
CA GLU A 399 1.59 5.44 3.83
C GLU A 399 1.74 6.97 3.69
N ALA A 400 2.97 7.46 3.69
CA ALA A 400 3.24 8.88 3.54
C ALA A 400 2.80 9.45 2.18
N LEU A 401 2.95 8.68 1.08
CA LEU A 401 2.50 9.09 -0.24
C LEU A 401 0.98 9.20 -0.32
N ARG A 402 0.25 8.27 0.29
CA ARG A 402 -1.22 8.33 0.36
C ARG A 402 -1.68 9.56 1.13
N THR A 403 -1.00 9.91 2.23
CA THR A 403 -1.26 11.14 2.96
C THR A 403 -1.01 12.39 2.11
N ILE A 404 0.12 12.45 1.38
CA ILE A 404 0.47 13.61 0.56
C ILE A 404 -0.46 13.77 -0.64
N LEU A 405 -0.80 12.67 -1.32
CA LEU A 405 -1.56 12.70 -2.57
C LEU A 405 -3.07 12.78 -2.35
N PHE A 406 -3.58 12.12 -1.32
CA PHE A 406 -5.04 11.97 -1.14
C PHE A 406 -5.55 12.56 0.19
N GLY A 407 -4.67 13.02 1.08
CA GLY A 407 -5.08 13.55 2.38
C GLY A 407 -5.62 12.49 3.34
N THR A 408 -5.13 11.24 3.27
CA THR A 408 -5.44 10.21 4.27
C THR A 408 -4.91 10.57 5.64
N HIS A 409 -5.31 9.84 6.67
CA HIS A 409 -4.84 10.07 8.03
C HIS A 409 -3.31 10.12 8.09
N SER A 410 -2.77 11.18 8.72
CA SER A 410 -1.34 11.47 8.63
C SER A 410 -0.54 10.81 9.74
N ARG A 411 0.37 9.92 9.34
CA ARG A 411 1.43 9.37 10.21
C ARG A 411 2.83 9.76 9.71
N ILE A 412 2.93 10.81 8.93
CA ILE A 412 4.13 11.20 8.20
C ILE A 412 5.38 11.35 9.08
N GLY A 413 5.21 11.77 10.33
CA GLY A 413 6.30 11.85 11.30
C GLY A 413 6.91 10.49 11.63
N VAL A 414 6.08 9.46 11.80
CA VAL A 414 6.51 8.07 12.04
C VAL A 414 7.17 7.52 10.79
N ASP A 415 6.59 7.80 9.62
CA ASP A 415 7.09 7.31 8.34
C ASP A 415 8.49 7.84 8.05
N PHE A 416 8.71 9.13 8.17
CA PHE A 416 10.04 9.73 8.05
C PHE A 416 11.01 9.21 9.13
N ALA A 417 10.55 9.03 10.37
CA ALA A 417 11.40 8.51 11.44
C ALA A 417 11.95 7.12 11.12
N VAL A 418 11.09 6.20 10.62
CA VAL A 418 11.52 4.85 10.21
C VAL A 418 12.50 4.92 9.04
N LEU A 419 12.25 5.77 8.04
CA LEU A 419 13.16 5.95 6.91
C LEU A 419 14.53 6.49 7.35
N PHE A 420 14.57 7.47 8.24
CA PHE A 420 15.83 7.98 8.81
C PHE A 420 16.57 6.94 9.64
N ILE A 421 15.86 6.07 10.38
CA ILE A 421 16.47 4.94 11.10
C ILE A 421 17.16 4.00 10.10
N TRP A 422 16.50 3.64 8.99
CA TRP A 422 17.11 2.81 7.96
C TRP A 422 18.37 3.43 7.36
N ILE A 423 18.34 4.74 7.09
CA ILE A 423 19.51 5.49 6.60
C ILE A 423 20.63 5.47 7.63
N ALA A 424 20.34 5.79 8.88
CA ALA A 424 21.32 5.87 9.97
C ALA A 424 22.00 4.51 10.22
N VAL A 425 21.23 3.43 10.32
CA VAL A 425 21.74 2.06 10.49
C VAL A 425 22.61 1.66 9.30
N SER A 426 22.17 1.97 8.09
CA SER A 426 22.93 1.65 6.87
C SER A 426 24.23 2.43 6.77
N ILE A 427 24.24 3.72 7.13
CA ILE A 427 25.46 4.54 7.18
C ILE A 427 26.42 4.02 8.28
N ALA A 428 25.90 3.63 9.43
CA ALA A 428 26.71 3.05 10.50
C ALA A 428 27.38 1.72 10.07
N PHE A 429 26.68 0.92 9.25
CA PHE A 429 27.21 -0.34 8.70
C PHE A 429 28.16 -0.13 7.51
N PHE A 430 28.14 1.01 6.85
CA PHE A 430 28.90 1.29 5.64
C PHE A 430 30.42 1.08 5.75
N PRO A 431 31.12 1.49 6.84
CA PRO A 431 32.53 1.19 7.04
C PRO A 431 32.85 -0.30 7.10
N ALA A 432 31.99 -1.09 7.77
CA ALA A 432 32.14 -2.54 7.87
C ALA A 432 31.99 -3.20 6.49
N ALA A 433 30.94 -2.86 5.73
CA ALA A 433 30.71 -3.37 4.38
C ALA A 433 31.89 -3.03 3.44
N SER A 434 32.39 -1.79 3.50
CA SER A 434 33.55 -1.36 2.71
C SER A 434 34.83 -2.14 3.10
N SER A 435 35.02 -2.44 4.37
CA SER A 435 36.16 -3.23 4.84
C SER A 435 36.11 -4.66 4.31
N ILE A 436 34.94 -5.28 4.30
CA ILE A 436 34.70 -6.62 3.73
C ILE A 436 34.99 -6.61 2.23
N MET A 437 34.48 -5.63 1.47
CA MET A 437 34.75 -5.49 0.04
C MET A 437 36.28 -5.42 -0.23
N ARG A 438 36.99 -4.58 0.51
CA ARG A 438 38.44 -4.41 0.35
C ARG A 438 39.21 -5.69 0.70
N TRP A 439 38.78 -6.41 1.75
CA TRP A 439 39.37 -7.68 2.11
C TRP A 439 39.20 -8.74 1.00
N LYS A 440 38.00 -8.79 0.35
CA LYS A 440 37.74 -9.67 -0.79
C LYS A 440 38.60 -9.29 -2.01
N MET A 441 38.68 -7.99 -2.35
CA MET A 441 39.52 -7.52 -3.45
C MET A 441 40.99 -7.91 -3.28
N LYS A 442 41.54 -7.81 -2.06
CA LYS A 442 42.92 -8.24 -1.77
C LYS A 442 43.15 -9.74 -1.96
N ARG A 443 42.10 -10.55 -1.87
CA ARG A 443 42.14 -12.01 -2.07
C ARG A 443 41.77 -12.47 -3.48
N GLY A 444 41.47 -11.56 -4.37
CA GLY A 444 41.02 -11.88 -5.73
C GLY A 444 39.63 -12.53 -5.79
N TRP A 445 38.78 -12.28 -4.79
CA TRP A 445 37.42 -12.85 -4.68
C TRP A 445 36.33 -11.87 -5.11
N ALA A 446 36.67 -10.71 -5.63
CA ALA A 446 35.76 -9.67 -6.08
C ALA A 446 35.78 -9.54 -7.61
#